data_bc9e85bdb6084a9293c7cea5774b6cf1
#
_entry.id   bc9e85bdb6084a9293c7cea5774b6cf1
#
_cell.length_a   1.000
_cell.length_b   1.000
_cell.length_c   1.000
_cell.angle_alpha   90.00
_cell.angle_beta   90.00
_cell.angle_gamma   90.00
#
_symmetry.space_group_name_H-M   'P 1'
#
loop_
_entity.id
_entity.type
_entity.pdbx_description
1 polymer ?
#
loop_
_entity_poly.entity_id
_entity_poly.type
_entity_poly.pdbx_seq_one_letter_code
_entity_poly.pdbx_strand_id
1 'polypeptide(L)'
;YQALLSVENFEKSQIPHLRVCPGGGAPFPVAVHNRWKEKTGIPIHEGYGMTEIAPISVNTVEHGAKLGSAGKAVPDTVIEIVDIETGKHVLNAGETGEIRVKGPHMMLEYTGNVEETKTTIRDGFIYTGDIGVLDSKGFLSITDRKKDVIFVKGFNVFPREIEEQLMS
;
A
#
# COMPACT_ATOMS: atom_id res chain seq x y z
N TYR A 1 -6.26 -16.17 -0.34
CA TYR A 1 -5.46 -16.74 -1.43
C TYR A 1 -4.59 -17.89 -0.91
N GLN A 2 -3.73 -17.66 0.07
CA GLN A 2 -2.85 -18.70 0.62
C GLN A 2 -3.63 -19.94 1.08
N ALA A 3 -4.74 -19.78 1.78
CA ALA A 3 -5.60 -20.88 2.20
C ALA A 3 -6.14 -21.68 1.01
N LEU A 4 -6.57 -21.03 -0.06
CA LEU A 4 -7.01 -21.71 -1.29
C LEU A 4 -5.86 -22.44 -1.99
N LEU A 5 -4.66 -21.84 -2.01
CA LEU A 5 -3.47 -22.47 -2.59
C LEU A 5 -3.00 -23.70 -1.79
N SER A 6 -3.44 -23.85 -0.53
CA SER A 6 -3.15 -25.01 0.31
C SER A 6 -4.18 -26.13 0.16
N VAL A 7 -5.29 -25.90 -0.56
CA VAL A 7 -6.27 -26.93 -0.87
C VAL A 7 -5.68 -27.89 -1.90
N GLU A 8 -5.72 -29.17 -1.57
CA GLU A 8 -5.29 -30.23 -2.50
C GLU A 8 -6.14 -30.18 -3.76
N ASN A 9 -5.49 -30.23 -4.92
CA ASN A 9 -6.12 -30.19 -6.25
C ASN A 9 -6.95 -28.91 -6.55
N PHE A 10 -6.68 -27.77 -5.87
CA PHE A 10 -7.29 -26.49 -6.25
C PHE A 10 -6.84 -26.06 -7.66
N GLU A 11 -7.80 -25.84 -8.55
CA GLU A 11 -7.56 -25.45 -9.93
C GLU A 11 -8.50 -24.34 -10.41
N LYS A 12 -8.08 -23.63 -11.46
CA LYS A 12 -8.88 -22.58 -12.14
C LYS A 12 -10.26 -23.08 -12.59
N SER A 13 -10.38 -24.33 -12.97
CA SER A 13 -11.64 -24.96 -13.39
C SER A 13 -12.75 -24.92 -12.33
N GLN A 14 -12.35 -24.84 -11.03
CA GLN A 14 -13.29 -24.73 -9.90
C GLN A 14 -13.83 -23.31 -9.71
N ILE A 15 -13.21 -22.32 -10.36
CA ILE A 15 -13.59 -20.90 -10.28
C ILE A 15 -13.72 -20.27 -11.69
N PRO A 16 -14.54 -20.86 -12.59
CA PRO A 16 -14.54 -20.51 -14.04
C PRO A 16 -14.96 -19.06 -14.30
N HIS A 17 -15.73 -18.46 -13.39
CA HIS A 17 -16.26 -17.10 -13.55
C HIS A 17 -15.42 -16.02 -12.88
N LEU A 18 -14.35 -16.39 -12.17
CA LEU A 18 -13.47 -15.42 -11.53
C LEU A 18 -12.72 -14.61 -12.61
N ARG A 19 -12.83 -13.29 -12.55
CA ARG A 19 -12.22 -12.33 -13.50
C ARG A 19 -11.17 -11.46 -12.85
N VAL A 20 -11.40 -11.06 -11.60
CA VAL A 20 -10.57 -10.11 -10.86
C VAL A 20 -10.33 -10.65 -9.46
N CYS A 21 -9.11 -10.55 -9.01
CA CYS A 21 -8.69 -10.97 -7.67
C CYS A 21 -8.17 -9.73 -6.91
N PRO A 22 -9.01 -9.03 -6.13
CA PRO A 22 -8.55 -7.91 -5.33
C PRO A 22 -7.76 -8.41 -4.11
N GLY A 23 -6.75 -7.65 -3.70
CA GLY A 23 -5.98 -7.85 -2.47
C GLY A 23 -5.74 -6.50 -1.76
N GLY A 24 -5.62 -6.52 -0.43
CA GLY A 24 -5.36 -5.31 0.34
C GLY A 24 -5.43 -5.55 1.84
N GLY A 25 -5.25 -4.46 2.62
CA GLY A 25 -5.24 -4.50 4.09
C GLY A 25 -3.91 -4.92 4.71
N ALA A 26 -3.08 -5.60 3.97
CA ALA A 26 -1.68 -5.89 4.29
C ALA A 26 -0.91 -6.11 3.00
N PRO A 27 0.41 -5.91 3.01
CA PRO A 27 1.25 -6.22 1.86
C PRO A 27 1.17 -7.70 1.48
N PHE A 28 1.16 -7.97 0.18
CA PHE A 28 0.99 -9.31 -0.34
C PHE A 28 2.36 -9.96 -0.62
N PRO A 29 2.65 -11.14 -0.04
CA PRO A 29 3.91 -11.83 -0.35
C PRO A 29 4.01 -12.16 -1.85
N VAL A 30 5.11 -11.77 -2.46
CA VAL A 30 5.40 -11.99 -3.90
C VAL A 30 5.23 -13.47 -4.28
N ALA A 31 5.69 -14.38 -3.42
CA ALA A 31 5.56 -15.81 -3.63
C ALA A 31 4.09 -16.27 -3.74
N VAL A 32 3.20 -15.71 -2.91
CA VAL A 32 1.76 -16.05 -2.96
C VAL A 32 1.13 -15.50 -4.24
N HIS A 33 1.50 -14.27 -4.63
CA HIS A 33 1.03 -13.66 -5.88
C HIS A 33 1.41 -14.52 -7.09
N ASN A 34 2.68 -14.91 -7.18
CA ASN A 34 3.19 -15.71 -8.30
C ASN A 34 2.51 -17.08 -8.37
N ARG A 35 2.41 -17.81 -7.24
CA ARG A 35 1.72 -19.10 -7.17
C ARG A 35 0.24 -19.00 -7.53
N TRP A 36 -0.44 -17.93 -7.09
CA TRP A 36 -1.83 -17.68 -7.44
C TRP A 36 -2.00 -17.47 -8.95
N LYS A 37 -1.18 -16.58 -9.52
CA LYS A 37 -1.18 -16.29 -10.96
C LYS A 37 -0.85 -17.52 -11.80
N GLU A 38 0.12 -18.33 -11.39
CA GLU A 38 0.47 -19.60 -12.05
C GLU A 38 -0.71 -20.57 -12.07
N LYS A 39 -1.39 -20.77 -10.93
CA LYS A 39 -2.52 -21.68 -10.80
C LYS A 39 -3.79 -21.21 -11.50
N THR A 40 -4.06 -19.92 -11.50
CA THR A 40 -5.36 -19.39 -11.96
C THR A 40 -5.28 -18.60 -13.26
N GLY A 41 -4.09 -18.17 -13.68
CA GLY A 41 -3.87 -17.23 -14.77
C GLY A 41 -4.31 -15.79 -14.49
N ILE A 42 -4.81 -15.50 -13.25
CA ILE A 42 -5.35 -14.19 -12.88
C ILE A 42 -4.41 -13.55 -11.86
N PRO A 43 -3.87 -12.35 -12.12
CA PRO A 43 -3.06 -11.66 -11.14
C PRO A 43 -3.90 -11.17 -9.95
N ILE A 44 -3.27 -10.97 -8.78
CA ILE A 44 -3.88 -10.28 -7.66
C ILE A 44 -3.68 -8.78 -7.87
N HIS A 45 -4.78 -8.03 -7.83
CA HIS A 45 -4.81 -6.58 -7.94
C HIS A 45 -4.78 -5.98 -6.54
N GLU A 46 -3.61 -5.58 -6.10
CA GLU A 46 -3.45 -4.99 -4.77
C GLU A 46 -3.99 -3.56 -4.72
N GLY A 47 -4.59 -3.22 -3.58
CA GLY A 47 -5.03 -1.87 -3.26
C GLY A 47 -4.62 -1.49 -1.85
N TYR A 48 -4.55 -0.19 -1.60
CA TYR A 48 -4.20 0.40 -0.33
C TYR A 48 -5.27 1.37 0.13
N GLY A 49 -5.50 1.39 1.43
CA GLY A 49 -6.39 2.31 2.10
C GLY A 49 -6.38 2.07 3.60
N MET A 50 -6.95 3.00 4.32
CA MET A 50 -7.10 2.96 5.77
C MET A 50 -8.49 3.45 6.13
N THR A 51 -8.95 3.23 7.35
CA THR A 51 -10.31 3.62 7.78
C THR A 51 -10.58 5.10 7.58
N GLU A 52 -9.56 5.92 7.73
CA GLU A 52 -9.59 7.37 7.60
C GLU A 52 -9.78 7.84 6.15
N ILE A 53 -9.36 7.03 5.19
CA ILE A 53 -9.55 7.25 3.74
C ILE A 53 -9.37 5.93 2.97
N ALA A 54 -10.44 5.43 2.37
CA ALA A 54 -10.41 4.18 1.59
C ALA A 54 -11.37 4.24 0.39
N PRO A 55 -10.91 3.79 -0.77
CA PRO A 55 -9.54 3.40 -1.13
C PRO A 55 -8.62 4.60 -1.40
N ILE A 56 -7.31 4.43 -1.22
CA ILE A 56 -6.29 5.44 -1.59
C ILE A 56 -5.74 5.15 -2.98
N SER A 57 -5.29 3.91 -3.19
CA SER A 57 -4.74 3.45 -4.47
C SER A 57 -5.18 2.05 -4.80
N VAL A 58 -5.12 1.69 -6.08
CA VAL A 58 -5.49 0.36 -6.57
C VAL A 58 -4.75 0.02 -7.87
N ASN A 59 -4.36 -1.24 -8.00
CA ASN A 59 -3.99 -1.82 -9.29
C ASN A 59 -5.27 -2.15 -10.06
N THR A 60 -5.54 -1.43 -11.13
CA THR A 60 -6.70 -1.71 -11.99
C THR A 60 -6.34 -2.75 -13.07
N VAL A 61 -7.35 -3.39 -13.66
CA VAL A 61 -7.17 -4.26 -14.81
C VAL A 61 -6.55 -3.50 -15.98
N GLU A 62 -6.93 -2.24 -16.17
CA GLU A 62 -6.44 -1.35 -17.22
C GLU A 62 -4.94 -1.05 -17.08
N HIS A 63 -4.48 -0.74 -15.87
CA HIS A 63 -3.06 -0.44 -15.61
C HIS A 63 -2.20 -1.71 -15.42
N GLY A 64 -2.85 -2.86 -15.30
CA GLY A 64 -2.21 -4.12 -14.93
C GLY A 64 -1.89 -4.22 -13.44
N ALA A 65 -1.66 -5.43 -12.97
CA ALA A 65 -1.21 -5.68 -11.60
C ALA A 65 0.32 -5.55 -11.54
N LYS A 66 0.81 -4.41 -11.09
CA LYS A 66 2.24 -4.23 -10.84
C LYS A 66 2.60 -4.90 -9.52
N LEU A 67 3.41 -5.96 -9.59
CA LEU A 67 3.88 -6.70 -8.42
C LEU A 67 4.68 -5.79 -7.46
N GLY A 68 4.40 -5.89 -6.16
CA GLY A 68 5.03 -5.08 -5.13
C GLY A 68 4.54 -3.62 -5.10
N SER A 69 3.42 -3.34 -5.76
CA SER A 69 2.80 -2.02 -5.74
C SER A 69 1.32 -2.12 -5.36
N ALA A 70 0.88 -1.19 -4.54
CA ALA A 70 -0.53 -0.98 -4.20
C ALA A 70 -1.32 -0.21 -5.29
N GLY A 71 -0.72 -0.03 -6.47
CA GLY A 71 -1.36 0.62 -7.62
C GLY A 71 -1.20 2.12 -7.67
N LYS A 72 -2.12 2.77 -8.39
CA LYS A 72 -2.17 4.23 -8.57
C LYS A 72 -3.30 4.82 -7.75
N ALA A 73 -3.19 6.12 -7.46
CA ALA A 73 -4.25 6.89 -6.81
C ALA A 73 -5.61 6.65 -7.49
N VAL A 74 -6.65 6.48 -6.68
CA VAL A 74 -8.02 6.48 -7.22
C VAL A 74 -8.42 7.89 -7.68
N PRO A 75 -9.47 8.04 -8.50
CA PRO A 75 -9.91 9.36 -8.97
C PRO A 75 -10.06 10.37 -7.83
N ASP A 76 -9.72 11.62 -8.09
CA ASP A 76 -9.78 12.75 -7.16
C ASP A 76 -8.94 12.60 -5.88
N THR A 77 -8.00 11.65 -5.86
CA THR A 77 -7.09 11.41 -4.74
C THR A 77 -5.68 11.86 -5.09
N VAL A 78 -5.09 12.65 -4.21
CA VAL A 78 -3.70 13.08 -4.28
C VAL A 78 -2.89 12.26 -3.28
N ILE A 79 -1.82 11.65 -3.75
CA ILE A 79 -0.82 10.95 -2.93
C ILE A 79 0.49 11.72 -3.06
N GLU A 80 1.08 12.07 -1.95
CA GLU A 80 2.41 12.68 -1.88
C GLU A 80 3.30 11.90 -0.92
N ILE A 81 4.58 11.84 -1.26
CA ILE A 81 5.62 11.32 -0.38
C ILE A 81 6.35 12.50 0.21
N VAL A 82 6.44 12.55 1.54
CA VAL A 82 7.10 13.65 2.25
C VAL A 82 8.23 13.12 3.12
N ASP A 83 9.16 14.01 3.47
CA ASP A 83 10.26 13.62 4.36
C ASP A 83 9.73 13.07 5.70
N ILE A 84 10.39 12.04 6.22
CA ILE A 84 9.90 11.28 7.38
C ILE A 84 9.96 12.11 8.66
N GLU A 85 10.94 12.99 8.80
CA GLU A 85 11.20 13.72 10.06
C GLU A 85 10.20 14.85 10.23
N THR A 86 10.08 15.74 9.24
CA THR A 86 9.26 16.95 9.36
C THR A 86 7.89 16.83 8.72
N GLY A 87 7.75 15.96 7.70
CA GLY A 87 6.54 15.82 6.90
C GLY A 87 6.23 17.03 6.01
N LYS A 88 7.19 17.96 5.84
CA LYS A 88 6.95 19.25 5.15
C LYS A 88 7.36 19.26 3.69
N HIS A 89 8.46 18.59 3.37
CA HIS A 89 9.01 18.60 2.02
C HIS A 89 8.48 17.44 1.20
N VAL A 90 7.83 17.74 0.07
CA VAL A 90 7.43 16.73 -0.90
C VAL A 90 8.68 16.23 -1.61
N LEU A 91 8.86 14.92 -1.62
CA LEU A 91 10.00 14.25 -2.22
C LEU A 91 9.74 13.96 -3.71
N ASN A 92 10.83 13.75 -4.46
CA ASN A 92 10.73 13.40 -5.87
C ASN A 92 10.32 11.93 -6.06
N ALA A 93 9.88 11.60 -7.27
CA ALA A 93 9.57 10.22 -7.63
C ALA A 93 10.80 9.31 -7.43
N GLY A 94 10.59 8.17 -6.75
CA GLY A 94 11.63 7.21 -6.42
C GLY A 94 12.27 7.43 -5.04
N GLU A 95 12.00 8.55 -4.35
CA GLU A 95 12.48 8.77 -2.99
C GLU A 95 11.51 8.19 -1.97
N THR A 96 12.06 7.64 -0.87
CA THR A 96 11.29 7.00 0.22
C THR A 96 10.94 8.02 1.29
N GLY A 97 9.67 8.07 1.70
CA GLY A 97 9.19 8.97 2.74
C GLY A 97 7.84 8.58 3.31
N GLU A 98 7.28 9.44 4.18
CA GLU A 98 5.94 9.26 4.71
C GLU A 98 4.89 9.53 3.64
N ILE A 99 3.91 8.64 3.54
CA ILE A 99 2.78 8.81 2.63
C ILE A 99 1.79 9.78 3.26
N ARG A 100 1.44 10.87 2.56
CA ARG A 100 0.29 11.70 2.91
C ARG A 100 -0.71 11.73 1.76
N VAL A 101 -1.98 11.80 2.10
CA VAL A 101 -3.06 11.66 1.12
C VAL A 101 -4.16 12.68 1.31
N LYS A 102 -4.81 13.07 0.22
CA LYS A 102 -5.96 13.95 0.21
C LYS A 102 -6.97 13.47 -0.81
N GLY A 103 -8.24 13.48 -0.45
CA GLY A 103 -9.34 13.12 -1.35
C GLY A 103 -10.70 13.49 -0.77
N PRO A 104 -11.77 13.49 -1.58
CA PRO A 104 -13.12 13.89 -1.13
C PRO A 104 -13.73 12.90 -0.13
N HIS A 105 -13.18 11.71 -0.01
CA HIS A 105 -13.63 10.63 0.87
C HIS A 105 -12.80 10.50 2.16
N MET A 106 -11.99 11.53 2.47
CA MET A 106 -11.29 11.61 3.77
C MET A 106 -12.31 11.68 4.91
N MET A 107 -11.98 11.06 6.05
CA MET A 107 -12.70 11.28 7.29
C MET A 107 -12.70 12.77 7.66
N LEU A 108 -13.73 13.21 8.39
CA LEU A 108 -13.79 14.57 8.92
C LEU A 108 -12.96 14.70 10.19
N GLU A 109 -13.09 13.76 11.11
CA GLU A 109 -12.43 13.77 12.41
C GLU A 109 -12.51 12.39 13.10
N TYR A 110 -11.71 12.20 14.13
CA TYR A 110 -11.95 11.17 15.13
C TYR A 110 -12.92 11.72 16.18
N THR A 111 -14.12 11.15 16.26
CA THR A 111 -15.17 11.62 17.16
C THR A 111 -14.69 11.63 18.61
N GLY A 112 -14.72 12.82 19.23
CA GLY A 112 -14.29 13.02 20.61
C GLY A 112 -12.77 13.04 20.83
N ASN A 113 -11.95 12.96 19.76
CA ASN A 113 -10.48 12.99 19.87
C ASN A 113 -9.88 14.08 18.96
N VAL A 114 -10.02 15.32 19.40
CA VAL A 114 -9.55 16.51 18.65
C VAL A 114 -8.04 16.52 18.45
N GLU A 115 -7.27 16.08 19.45
CA GLU A 115 -5.80 16.10 19.36
C GLU A 115 -5.29 15.07 18.33
N GLU A 116 -5.82 13.85 18.35
CA GLU A 116 -5.47 12.85 17.33
C GLU A 116 -5.88 13.31 15.93
N THR A 117 -7.05 13.94 15.81
CA THR A 117 -7.50 14.51 14.53
C THR A 117 -6.50 15.53 14.00
N LYS A 118 -6.02 16.45 14.82
CA LYS A 118 -5.03 17.48 14.42
C LYS A 118 -3.66 16.89 14.07
N THR A 119 -3.26 15.79 14.71
CA THR A 119 -1.99 15.13 14.39
C THR A 119 -2.08 14.35 13.09
N THR A 120 -3.23 13.75 12.81
CA THR A 120 -3.48 12.94 11.61
C THR A 120 -3.81 13.80 10.40
N ILE A 121 -4.68 14.82 10.56
CA ILE A 121 -5.07 15.74 9.48
C ILE A 121 -4.29 17.04 9.64
N ARG A 122 -3.35 17.29 8.72
CA ARG A 122 -2.52 18.50 8.70
C ARG A 122 -2.54 19.08 7.29
N ASP A 123 -2.73 20.39 7.19
CA ASP A 123 -2.74 21.13 5.90
C ASP A 123 -3.68 20.53 4.83
N GLY A 124 -4.80 19.92 5.28
CA GLY A 124 -5.77 19.29 4.41
C GLY A 124 -5.36 17.93 3.87
N PHE A 125 -4.33 17.30 4.43
CA PHE A 125 -3.89 15.94 4.14
C PHE A 125 -3.99 15.04 5.37
N ILE A 126 -4.32 13.77 5.16
CA ILE A 126 -4.10 12.71 6.14
C ILE A 126 -2.65 12.24 6.02
N TYR A 127 -1.94 12.25 7.13
CA TYR A 127 -0.62 11.64 7.28
C TYR A 127 -0.81 10.21 7.74
N THR A 128 -0.53 9.26 6.86
CA THR A 128 -0.95 7.86 7.06
C THR A 128 -0.13 7.11 8.10
N GLY A 129 1.07 7.61 8.40
CA GLY A 129 2.04 6.89 9.21
C GLY A 129 2.64 5.67 8.50
N ASP A 130 2.38 5.50 7.20
CA ASP A 130 3.00 4.51 6.35
C ASP A 130 4.14 5.15 5.55
N ILE A 131 5.21 4.41 5.35
CA ILE A 131 6.36 4.78 4.53
C ILE A 131 6.22 4.13 3.16
N GLY A 132 6.54 4.88 2.12
CA GLY A 132 6.45 4.35 0.77
C GLY A 132 7.17 5.20 -0.27
N VAL A 133 7.01 4.78 -1.51
CA VAL A 133 7.62 5.39 -2.69
C VAL A 133 6.57 5.53 -3.78
N LEU A 134 6.54 6.67 -4.45
CA LEU A 134 5.85 6.84 -5.74
C LEU A 134 6.88 6.75 -6.86
N ASP A 135 6.66 5.86 -7.82
CA ASP A 135 7.50 5.84 -9.01
C ASP A 135 7.10 6.95 -10.02
N SER A 136 7.92 7.14 -11.04
CA SER A 136 7.70 8.14 -12.09
C SER A 136 6.42 7.92 -12.93
N LYS A 137 5.79 6.75 -12.81
CA LYS A 137 4.51 6.40 -13.45
C LYS A 137 3.32 6.53 -12.50
N GLY A 138 3.55 6.95 -11.24
CA GLY A 138 2.54 7.13 -10.21
C GLY A 138 2.09 5.85 -9.51
N PHE A 139 2.87 4.76 -9.58
CA PHE A 139 2.60 3.56 -8.79
C PHE A 139 3.16 3.72 -7.38
N LEU A 140 2.31 3.49 -6.39
CA LEU A 140 2.66 3.50 -4.98
C LEU A 140 3.17 2.13 -4.54
N SER A 141 4.32 2.09 -3.90
CA SER A 141 4.82 0.93 -3.16
C SER A 141 4.94 1.28 -1.69
N ILE A 142 4.44 0.42 -0.79
CA ILE A 142 4.48 0.61 0.66
C ILE A 142 5.66 -0.19 1.20
N THR A 143 6.57 0.51 1.88
CA THR A 143 7.81 -0.09 2.40
C THR A 143 7.61 -0.56 3.83
N ASP A 144 7.13 0.32 4.74
CA ASP A 144 7.04 0.03 6.17
C ASP A 144 6.04 0.96 6.88
N ARG A 145 5.97 0.86 8.21
CA ARG A 145 5.27 1.82 9.07
C ARG A 145 6.27 2.80 9.66
N LYS A 146 5.92 4.09 9.71
CA LYS A 146 6.77 5.14 10.29
C LYS A 146 7.20 4.83 11.73
N LYS A 147 6.29 4.28 12.54
CA LYS A 147 6.55 3.90 13.93
C LYS A 147 7.54 2.75 14.09
N ASP A 148 7.70 1.94 13.06
CA ASP A 148 8.55 0.74 13.08
C ASP A 148 9.94 1.02 12.46
N VAL A 149 10.15 2.21 11.87
CA VAL A 149 11.45 2.63 11.33
C VAL A 149 12.50 2.71 12.43
N ILE A 150 13.62 2.06 12.23
CA ILE A 150 14.74 2.05 13.16
C ILE A 150 15.77 3.07 12.70
N PHE A 151 16.11 4.03 13.58
CA PHE A 151 17.11 5.05 13.28
C PHE A 151 18.48 4.58 13.78
N VAL A 152 19.42 4.31 12.86
CA VAL A 152 20.78 3.86 13.19
C VAL A 152 21.80 4.83 12.62
N LYS A 153 22.47 5.59 13.47
CA LYS A 153 23.55 6.52 13.08
C LYS A 153 23.19 7.45 11.92
N GLY A 154 21.92 7.93 11.88
CA GLY A 154 21.42 8.82 10.82
C GLY A 154 20.87 8.11 9.58
N PHE A 155 20.80 6.79 9.59
CA PHE A 155 20.16 6.01 8.52
C PHE A 155 18.82 5.46 8.97
N ASN A 156 17.83 5.50 8.09
CA ASN A 156 16.55 4.84 8.26
C ASN A 156 16.69 3.38 7.85
N VAL A 157 16.44 2.48 8.80
CA VAL A 157 16.40 1.04 8.54
C VAL A 157 14.94 0.60 8.60
N PHE A 158 14.48 -0.02 7.55
CA PHE A 158 13.11 -0.53 7.41
C PHE A 158 13.10 -2.02 7.74
N PRO A 159 12.56 -2.43 8.92
CA PRO A 159 12.59 -3.83 9.37
C PRO A 159 12.02 -4.81 8.35
N ARG A 160 10.98 -4.41 7.66
CA ARG A 160 10.32 -5.25 6.66
C ARG A 160 11.22 -5.64 5.48
N GLU A 161 12.10 -4.76 5.03
CA GLU A 161 13.05 -5.10 3.96
C GLU A 161 13.99 -6.24 4.40
N ILE A 162 14.36 -6.25 5.70
CA ILE A 162 15.19 -7.32 6.28
C ILE A 162 14.38 -8.61 6.40
N GLU A 163 13.13 -8.52 6.87
CA GLU A 163 12.23 -9.68 7.03
C GLU A 163 11.95 -10.35 5.68
N GLU A 164 11.71 -9.57 4.62
CA GLU A 164 11.48 -10.11 3.27
C GLU A 164 12.71 -10.86 2.73
N GLN A 165 13.92 -10.37 3.02
CA GLN A 165 15.16 -11.08 2.65
C GLN A 165 15.37 -12.38 3.43
N LEU A 166 14.94 -12.44 4.68
CA LEU A 166 15.02 -13.65 5.51
C LEU A 166 13.99 -14.72 5.12
N MET A 167 12.88 -14.31 4.49
CA MET A 167 11.78 -15.21 4.07
C MET A 167 11.87 -15.64 2.60
N SER A 168 12.83 -15.11 1.83
CA SER A 168 13.06 -15.44 0.42
C SER A 168 13.96 -16.66 0.30
#